data_ef149ad36fb3de4e93fafa7b84e36cd7
#
_entry.id   ef149ad36fb3de4e93fafa7b84e36cd7
#
_cell.length_a   1.000
_cell.length_b   1.000
_cell.length_c   1.000
_cell.angle_alpha   90.00
_cell.angle_beta   90.00
_cell.angle_gamma   90.00
#
_symmetry.space_group_name_H-M   'P 1'
#
loop_
_entity.id
_entity.type
_entity.pdbx_description
1 polymer ?
#
loop_
_entity_poly.entity_id
_entity_poly.type
_entity_poly.pdbx_seq_one_letter_code
_entity_poly.pdbx_strand_id
1 'polypeptide(L)'
;MPHKTLAYYMNMKSFWWLKAALNFPGVAPIMMPTQPFKELYFMDKAKIFQKALNDQIVNDKIVLIYVGGVQSGDNCYRIMDEGFELFQIAHVLIKDPEFVHHVQQDPHYHAGCGRSNYCVGRMYSKDMKCHECVLRDGEQIPARIQKEIAQLEAKAQESCSH
;
A
#
# COMPACT_ATOMS: atom_id res chain seq x y z
N MET A 1 3.26 -7.56 7.08
CA MET A 1 4.08 -7.53 5.86
C MET A 1 4.28 -8.94 5.30
N PRO A 2 4.36 -9.15 3.97
CA PRO A 2 4.48 -10.48 3.35
C PRO A 2 5.91 -11.03 3.46
N HIS A 3 6.28 -11.55 4.61
CA HIS A 3 7.64 -12.03 4.88
C HIS A 3 8.07 -13.20 4.00
N LYS A 4 7.17 -14.12 3.64
CA LYS A 4 7.47 -15.25 2.75
C LYS A 4 7.67 -14.77 1.31
N THR A 5 6.85 -13.83 0.85
CA THR A 5 7.00 -13.18 -0.45
C THR A 5 8.33 -12.43 -0.53
N LEU A 6 8.65 -11.65 0.49
CA LEU A 6 9.92 -10.94 0.58
C LEU A 6 11.10 -11.91 0.55
N ALA A 7 11.09 -12.94 1.40
CA ALA A 7 12.15 -13.96 1.43
C ALA A 7 12.31 -14.74 0.11
N TYR A 8 11.21 -14.89 -0.65
CA TYR A 8 11.24 -15.56 -1.95
C TYR A 8 11.89 -14.67 -3.03
N TYR A 9 11.47 -13.40 -3.11
CA TYR A 9 11.93 -12.50 -4.16
C TYR A 9 13.25 -11.80 -3.86
N MET A 10 13.65 -11.66 -2.60
CA MET A 10 14.97 -11.14 -2.28
C MET A 10 16.05 -12.12 -2.76
N ASN A 11 16.82 -11.71 -3.75
CA ASN A 11 17.94 -12.50 -4.27
C ASN A 11 19.15 -12.34 -3.33
N MET A 12 19.06 -12.95 -2.16
CA MET A 12 20.02 -12.76 -1.07
C MET A 12 21.11 -13.84 -1.10
N LYS A 13 21.95 -13.82 -2.12
CA LYS A 13 23.14 -14.70 -2.12
C LYS A 13 24.06 -14.39 -0.92
N SER A 14 24.18 -13.11 -0.54
CA SER A 14 25.06 -12.67 0.56
C SER A 14 24.44 -12.77 1.96
N PHE A 15 23.12 -12.90 2.10
CA PHE A 15 22.40 -12.91 3.39
C PHE A 15 21.49 -14.14 3.54
N TRP A 16 22.00 -15.31 3.15
CA TRP A 16 21.26 -16.56 3.26
C TRP A 16 20.71 -16.83 4.69
N TRP A 17 21.45 -16.41 5.71
CA TRP A 17 21.04 -16.51 7.11
C TRP A 17 19.81 -15.67 7.44
N LEU A 18 19.67 -14.47 6.86
CA LEU A 18 18.47 -13.64 7.05
C LEU A 18 17.24 -14.28 6.38
N LYS A 19 17.43 -14.91 5.21
CA LYS A 19 16.39 -15.70 4.57
C LYS A 19 15.97 -16.90 5.42
N ALA A 20 16.92 -17.58 6.05
CA ALA A 20 16.65 -18.65 6.99
C ALA A 20 15.90 -18.14 8.23
N ALA A 21 16.33 -17.02 8.81
CA ALA A 21 15.67 -16.38 9.94
C ALA A 21 14.23 -15.97 9.63
N LEU A 22 13.96 -15.35 8.48
CA LEU A 22 12.61 -14.96 8.06
C LEU A 22 11.66 -16.15 7.83
N ASN A 23 12.20 -17.34 7.54
CA ASN A 23 11.41 -18.56 7.40
C ASN A 23 11.24 -19.32 8.74
N PHE A 24 11.92 -18.90 9.82
CA PHE A 24 11.82 -19.55 11.11
C PHE A 24 10.50 -19.17 11.80
N PRO A 25 9.75 -20.15 12.33
CA PRO A 25 8.49 -19.90 13.02
C PRO A 25 8.67 -18.91 14.18
N GLY A 26 7.86 -17.85 14.22
CA GLY A 26 7.86 -16.86 15.29
C GLY A 26 8.83 -15.66 15.09
N VAL A 27 9.86 -15.76 14.27
CA VAL A 27 10.81 -14.65 14.04
C VAL A 27 10.19 -13.57 13.12
N ALA A 28 9.55 -13.98 12.05
CA ALA A 28 8.97 -13.06 11.09
C ALA A 28 7.92 -12.08 11.68
N PRO A 29 6.99 -12.50 12.54
CA PRO A 29 6.04 -11.57 13.19
C PRO A 29 6.71 -10.53 14.08
N ILE A 30 7.83 -10.87 14.71
CA ILE A 30 8.59 -9.96 15.58
C ILE A 30 9.35 -8.93 14.72
N MET A 31 10.00 -9.38 13.66
CA MET A 31 10.78 -8.51 12.79
C MET A 31 9.91 -7.64 11.86
N MET A 32 8.73 -8.13 11.51
CA MET A 32 7.82 -7.51 10.55
C MET A 32 6.38 -7.53 11.09
N PRO A 33 6.06 -6.72 12.10
CA PRO A 33 4.71 -6.69 12.67
C PRO A 33 3.70 -6.28 11.61
N THR A 34 2.56 -6.97 11.60
CA THR A 34 1.44 -6.60 10.73
C THR A 34 0.72 -5.42 11.36
N GLN A 35 0.73 -4.28 10.68
CA GLN A 35 -0.07 -3.13 11.08
C GLN A 35 -1.45 -3.20 10.42
N PRO A 36 -2.53 -2.94 11.17
CA PRO A 36 -3.85 -2.81 10.57
C PRO A 36 -3.85 -1.65 9.59
N PHE A 37 -4.44 -1.86 8.43
CA PHE A 37 -4.55 -0.79 7.45
C PHE A 37 -5.82 0.03 7.71
N LYS A 38 -5.69 1.35 7.59
CA LYS A 38 -6.81 2.29 7.58
C LYS A 38 -6.66 3.18 6.34
N GLU A 39 -7.75 3.41 5.62
CA GLU A 39 -7.73 4.39 4.55
C GLU A 39 -7.46 5.79 5.11
N LEU A 40 -6.75 6.59 4.34
CA LEU A 40 -6.36 7.95 4.74
C LEU A 40 -5.68 8.03 6.13
N TYR A 41 -4.84 7.04 6.46
CA TYR A 41 -4.24 6.88 7.80
C TYR A 41 -3.39 8.06 8.30
N PHE A 42 -3.01 8.99 7.43
CA PHE A 42 -2.31 10.20 7.82
C PHE A 42 -3.21 11.44 7.91
N MET A 43 -4.52 11.34 7.65
CA MET A 43 -5.41 12.50 7.57
C MET A 43 -5.37 13.36 8.84
N ASP A 44 -5.51 12.74 10.01
CA ASP A 44 -5.53 13.49 11.29
C ASP A 44 -4.21 14.24 11.51
N LYS A 45 -3.07 13.63 11.17
CA LYS A 45 -1.75 14.25 11.28
C LYS A 45 -1.54 15.34 10.23
N ALA A 46 -1.98 15.07 9.00
CA ALA A 46 -1.87 16.03 7.91
C ALA A 46 -2.65 17.33 8.20
N LYS A 47 -3.83 17.22 8.82
CA LYS A 47 -4.60 18.39 9.29
C LYS A 47 -3.86 19.21 10.36
N ILE A 48 -3.15 18.56 11.29
CA ILE A 48 -2.34 19.24 12.29
C ILE A 48 -1.23 20.04 11.60
N PHE A 49 -0.53 19.45 10.64
CA PHE A 49 0.50 20.14 9.87
C PHE A 49 -0.07 21.27 9.03
N GLN A 50 -1.20 21.06 8.37
CA GLN A 50 -1.88 22.08 7.57
C GLN A 50 -2.25 23.29 8.44
N LYS A 51 -2.83 23.06 9.63
CA LYS A 51 -3.14 24.11 10.58
C LYS A 51 -1.89 24.85 11.04
N ALA A 52 -0.84 24.14 11.44
CA ALA A 52 0.41 24.77 11.89
C ALA A 52 1.08 25.60 10.80
N LEU A 53 1.00 25.17 9.54
CA LEU A 53 1.48 25.94 8.40
C LEU A 53 0.64 27.21 8.20
N ASN A 54 -0.68 27.10 8.21
CA ASN A 54 -1.59 28.25 8.05
C ASN A 54 -1.41 29.28 9.17
N ASP A 55 -1.15 28.84 10.41
CA ASP A 55 -0.92 29.71 11.56
C ASP A 55 0.45 30.42 11.53
N GLN A 56 1.42 29.89 10.77
CA GLN A 56 2.80 30.39 10.70
C GLN A 56 3.18 31.03 9.36
N ILE A 57 2.31 30.95 8.36
CA ILE A 57 2.67 31.41 7.03
C ILE A 57 2.79 32.91 6.95
N VAL A 58 4.02 33.32 6.76
CA VAL A 58 4.42 34.65 6.30
C VAL A 58 4.55 34.72 4.76
N ASN A 59 4.50 33.57 4.07
CA ASN A 59 4.65 33.46 2.61
C ASN A 59 3.77 32.39 1.99
N ASP A 60 2.90 32.77 1.07
CA ASP A 60 1.90 31.99 0.32
C ASP A 60 2.45 30.90 -0.63
N LYS A 61 3.61 30.31 -0.37
CA LYS A 61 4.28 29.45 -1.36
C LYS A 61 4.43 27.98 -0.95
N ILE A 62 3.96 27.58 0.22
CA ILE A 62 4.08 26.19 0.68
C ILE A 62 2.77 25.46 0.38
N VAL A 63 2.83 24.50 -0.57
CA VAL A 63 1.72 23.60 -0.87
C VAL A 63 1.97 22.28 -0.16
N LEU A 64 1.03 21.87 0.70
CA LEU A 64 1.09 20.59 1.39
C LEU A 64 0.50 19.50 0.51
N ILE A 65 1.30 18.47 0.21
CA ILE A 65 0.86 17.31 -0.57
C ILE A 65 0.47 16.19 0.39
N TYR A 66 -0.80 15.77 0.35
CA TYR A 66 -1.26 14.63 1.14
C TYR A 66 -0.69 13.32 0.57
N VAL A 67 -0.25 12.40 1.44
CA VAL A 67 0.17 11.05 1.05
C VAL A 67 -0.33 10.02 2.06
N GLY A 68 -0.86 8.91 1.57
CA GLY A 68 -1.14 7.72 2.35
C GLY A 68 -2.60 7.25 2.35
N GLY A 69 -2.80 6.00 1.98
CA GLY A 69 -4.06 5.28 2.14
C GLY A 69 -5.16 5.60 1.14
N VAL A 70 -4.85 6.23 0.01
CA VAL A 70 -5.82 6.48 -1.07
C VAL A 70 -6.13 5.17 -1.80
N GLN A 71 -7.43 4.82 -1.90
CA GLN A 71 -7.91 3.57 -2.52
C GLN A 71 -9.11 3.80 -3.46
N SER A 72 -9.80 4.92 -3.35
CA SER A 72 -11.04 5.20 -4.06
C SER A 72 -11.15 6.66 -4.49
N GLY A 73 -12.09 6.94 -5.38
CA GLY A 73 -12.47 8.30 -5.75
C GLY A 73 -13.00 9.08 -4.55
N ASP A 74 -13.80 8.45 -3.69
CA ASP A 74 -14.27 9.07 -2.44
C ASP A 74 -13.11 9.54 -1.55
N ASN A 75 -12.00 8.78 -1.49
CA ASN A 75 -10.80 9.22 -0.80
C ASN A 75 -10.19 10.48 -1.43
N CYS A 76 -10.17 10.54 -2.76
CA CYS A 76 -9.64 11.70 -3.48
C CYS A 76 -10.46 12.96 -3.19
N TYR A 77 -11.78 12.87 -3.31
CA TYR A 77 -12.68 13.99 -3.01
C TYR A 77 -12.58 14.42 -1.56
N ARG A 78 -12.56 13.47 -0.63
CA ARG A 78 -12.40 13.77 0.80
C ARG A 78 -11.10 14.52 1.10
N ILE A 79 -9.98 14.17 0.46
CA ILE A 79 -8.71 14.90 0.62
C ILE A 79 -8.85 16.35 0.14
N MET A 80 -9.50 16.54 -1.00
CA MET A 80 -9.73 17.89 -1.54
C MET A 80 -10.68 18.71 -0.67
N ASP A 81 -11.77 18.12 -0.15
CA ASP A 81 -12.71 18.77 0.77
C ASP A 81 -12.05 19.20 2.08
N GLU A 82 -11.02 18.47 2.53
CA GLU A 82 -10.21 18.84 3.70
C GLU A 82 -9.17 19.95 3.39
N GLY A 83 -9.18 20.49 2.16
CA GLY A 83 -8.37 21.63 1.74
C GLY A 83 -6.95 21.29 1.26
N PHE A 84 -6.67 20.03 0.89
CA PHE A 84 -5.43 19.67 0.23
C PHE A 84 -5.59 19.81 -1.29
N GLU A 85 -4.77 20.65 -1.91
CA GLU A 85 -4.80 20.86 -3.37
C GLU A 85 -4.16 19.70 -4.14
N LEU A 86 -3.21 19.00 -3.52
CA LEU A 86 -2.46 17.91 -4.14
C LEU A 86 -2.41 16.68 -3.21
N PHE A 87 -2.42 15.51 -3.83
CA PHE A 87 -2.18 14.26 -3.13
C PHE A 87 -1.39 13.28 -4.00
N GLN A 88 -0.65 12.39 -3.34
CA GLN A 88 0.18 11.37 -3.98
C GLN A 88 -0.45 10.00 -3.79
N ILE A 89 -0.51 9.24 -4.88
CA ILE A 89 -0.97 7.84 -4.89
C ILE A 89 0.14 6.92 -5.43
N ALA A 90 0.24 5.72 -4.89
CA ALA A 90 1.24 4.75 -5.32
C ALA A 90 0.65 3.34 -5.51
N HIS A 91 0.24 2.66 -4.44
CA HIS A 91 -0.22 1.26 -4.52
C HIS A 91 -1.39 1.04 -5.46
N VAL A 92 -2.30 1.99 -5.53
CA VAL A 92 -3.45 1.96 -6.42
C VAL A 92 -3.00 1.90 -7.88
N LEU A 93 -2.03 2.74 -8.28
CA LEU A 93 -1.52 2.75 -9.66
C LEU A 93 -0.74 1.48 -10.03
N ILE A 94 -0.18 0.76 -9.03
CA ILE A 94 0.43 -0.56 -9.29
C ILE A 94 -0.64 -1.61 -9.58
N LYS A 95 -1.78 -1.52 -8.93
CA LYS A 95 -2.94 -2.40 -9.15
C LYS A 95 -3.69 -2.03 -10.41
N ASP A 96 -3.96 -0.75 -10.58
CA ASP A 96 -4.77 -0.17 -11.64
C ASP A 96 -4.14 1.11 -12.18
N PRO A 97 -3.35 1.03 -13.26
CA PRO A 97 -2.73 2.20 -13.90
C PRO A 97 -3.75 3.23 -14.43
N GLU A 98 -4.99 2.79 -14.74
CA GLU A 98 -6.07 3.61 -15.26
C GLU A 98 -6.96 4.21 -14.15
N PHE A 99 -6.55 4.10 -12.89
CA PHE A 99 -7.32 4.53 -11.71
C PHE A 99 -7.92 5.94 -11.86
N VAL A 100 -7.15 6.89 -12.36
CA VAL A 100 -7.63 8.27 -12.54
C VAL A 100 -8.76 8.35 -13.57
N HIS A 101 -8.65 7.60 -14.66
CA HIS A 101 -9.73 7.52 -15.66
C HIS A 101 -10.98 6.86 -15.09
N HIS A 102 -10.83 5.80 -14.32
CA HIS A 102 -11.95 5.14 -13.66
C HIS A 102 -12.65 6.08 -12.67
N VAL A 103 -11.91 6.84 -11.88
CA VAL A 103 -12.49 7.85 -10.96
C VAL A 103 -13.18 8.99 -11.71
N GLN A 104 -12.70 9.37 -12.88
CA GLN A 104 -13.37 10.38 -13.72
C GLN A 104 -14.71 9.88 -14.27
N GLN A 105 -14.82 8.59 -14.56
CA GLN A 105 -16.06 7.96 -15.04
C GLN A 105 -17.02 7.63 -13.90
N ASP A 106 -16.49 7.17 -12.76
CA ASP A 106 -17.24 6.85 -11.56
C ASP A 106 -16.54 7.44 -10.33
N PRO A 107 -17.06 8.54 -9.76
CA PRO A 107 -16.50 9.18 -8.56
C PRO A 107 -16.40 8.25 -7.35
N HIS A 108 -17.18 7.18 -7.30
CA HIS A 108 -17.18 6.18 -6.22
C HIS A 108 -16.28 4.97 -6.52
N TYR A 109 -15.58 4.99 -7.65
CA TYR A 109 -14.71 3.88 -8.04
C TYR A 109 -13.69 3.54 -6.95
N HIS A 110 -13.55 2.25 -6.66
CA HIS A 110 -12.61 1.70 -5.71
C HIS A 110 -11.68 0.69 -6.40
N ALA A 111 -10.37 0.88 -6.32
CA ALA A 111 -9.39 0.05 -7.02
C ALA A 111 -9.27 -1.39 -6.49
N GLY A 112 -9.84 -1.70 -5.33
CA GLY A 112 -9.86 -3.05 -4.77
C GLY A 112 -8.49 -3.65 -4.47
N CYS A 113 -7.51 -2.84 -4.06
CA CYS A 113 -6.21 -3.36 -3.66
C CYS A 113 -6.34 -4.14 -2.35
N GLY A 114 -6.09 -5.46 -2.39
CA GLY A 114 -6.17 -6.36 -1.23
C GLY A 114 -5.08 -6.16 -0.18
N ARG A 115 -4.12 -5.24 -0.39
CA ARG A 115 -3.07 -4.81 0.56
C ARG A 115 -2.15 -5.92 1.05
N SER A 116 -2.02 -6.98 0.29
CA SER A 116 -1.07 -8.06 0.59
C SER A 116 0.39 -7.61 0.57
N ASN A 117 0.68 -6.42 0.02
CA ASN A 117 2.03 -5.89 -0.21
C ASN A 117 2.94 -6.83 -1.04
N TYR A 118 2.35 -7.71 -1.81
CA TYR A 118 3.07 -8.60 -2.71
C TYR A 118 3.98 -7.82 -3.69
N CYS A 119 3.48 -6.72 -4.23
CA CYS A 119 4.23 -5.84 -5.13
C CYS A 119 5.53 -5.33 -4.50
N VAL A 120 5.50 -4.96 -3.21
CA VAL A 120 6.68 -4.52 -2.46
C VAL A 120 7.70 -5.64 -2.31
N GLY A 121 7.26 -6.87 -2.01
CA GLY A 121 8.16 -8.02 -1.96
C GLY A 121 8.80 -8.33 -3.31
N ARG A 122 8.01 -8.23 -4.39
CA ARG A 122 8.46 -8.54 -5.74
C ARG A 122 9.48 -7.53 -6.31
N MET A 123 9.42 -6.26 -5.93
CA MET A 123 10.32 -5.21 -6.43
C MET A 123 11.80 -5.49 -6.18
N TYR A 124 12.12 -6.33 -5.19
CA TYR A 124 13.52 -6.67 -4.86
C TYR A 124 14.19 -7.65 -5.84
N SER A 125 13.45 -8.24 -6.76
CA SER A 125 14.02 -9.25 -7.67
C SER A 125 13.63 -9.12 -9.13
N LYS A 126 12.49 -8.52 -9.42
CA LYS A 126 11.95 -8.42 -10.80
C LYS A 126 11.42 -7.01 -11.08
N ASP A 127 10.14 -6.85 -10.84
CA ASP A 127 9.36 -5.66 -11.12
C ASP A 127 8.32 -5.45 -10.02
N MET A 128 7.74 -4.29 -9.96
CA MET A 128 6.71 -3.94 -8.98
C MET A 128 5.33 -4.19 -9.59
N LYS A 129 4.90 -5.45 -9.63
CA LYS A 129 3.57 -5.83 -10.13
C LYS A 129 2.65 -6.32 -9.01
N CYS A 130 1.36 -6.01 -9.13
CA CYS A 130 0.31 -6.61 -8.31
C CYS A 130 0.22 -8.12 -8.57
N HIS A 131 -0.11 -8.93 -7.55
CA HIS A 131 -0.23 -10.38 -7.70
C HIS A 131 -1.32 -10.77 -8.73
N GLU A 132 -2.43 -10.05 -8.78
CA GLU A 132 -3.49 -10.27 -9.76
C GLU A 132 -3.00 -9.99 -11.19
N CYS A 133 -2.20 -8.92 -11.38
CA CYS A 133 -1.60 -8.64 -12.68
C CYS A 133 -0.64 -9.75 -13.10
N VAL A 134 0.16 -10.26 -12.16
CA VAL A 134 1.07 -11.40 -12.40
C VAL A 134 0.31 -12.65 -12.85
N LEU A 135 -0.79 -12.97 -12.16
CA LEU A 135 -1.63 -14.12 -12.52
C LEU A 135 -2.33 -13.93 -13.88
N ARG A 136 -2.82 -12.72 -14.15
CA ARG A 136 -3.43 -12.36 -15.43
C ARG A 136 -2.44 -12.47 -16.59
N ASP A 137 -1.18 -12.13 -16.37
CA ASP A 137 -0.10 -12.25 -17.35
C ASP A 137 0.40 -13.70 -17.53
N GLY A 138 -0.22 -14.67 -16.84
CA GLY A 138 0.10 -16.11 -16.93
C GLY A 138 1.34 -16.54 -16.14
N GLU A 139 1.91 -15.67 -15.32
CA GLU A 139 3.01 -16.04 -14.43
C GLU A 139 2.50 -16.86 -13.24
N GLN A 140 3.27 -17.87 -12.84
CA GLN A 140 2.92 -18.69 -11.68
C GLN A 140 3.47 -18.09 -10.38
N ILE A 141 2.60 -18.02 -9.39
CA ILE A 141 2.98 -17.67 -8.02
C ILE A 141 3.01 -18.95 -7.19
N PRO A 142 4.12 -19.26 -6.47
CA PRO A 142 4.19 -20.46 -5.63
C PRO A 142 3.05 -20.55 -4.63
N ALA A 143 2.46 -21.74 -4.45
CA ALA A 143 1.27 -21.96 -3.60
C ALA A 143 1.43 -21.43 -2.16
N ARG A 144 2.64 -21.54 -1.58
CA ARG A 144 2.93 -20.98 -0.24
C ARG A 144 2.78 -19.46 -0.17
N ILE A 145 3.08 -18.75 -1.28
CA ILE A 145 2.96 -17.29 -1.38
C ILE A 145 1.52 -16.92 -1.64
N GLN A 146 0.79 -17.65 -2.48
CA GLN A 146 -0.65 -17.44 -2.68
C GLN A 146 -1.42 -17.57 -1.36
N LYS A 147 -1.07 -18.56 -0.53
CA LYS A 147 -1.66 -18.72 0.81
C LYS A 147 -1.35 -17.53 1.73
N GLU A 148 -0.13 -17.00 1.68
CA GLU A 148 0.24 -15.79 2.45
C GLU A 148 -0.55 -14.56 1.98
N ILE A 149 -0.70 -14.36 0.67
CA ILE A 149 -1.49 -13.28 0.09
C ILE A 149 -2.94 -13.35 0.60
N ALA A 150 -3.59 -14.49 0.44
CA ALA A 150 -4.98 -14.69 0.89
C ALA A 150 -5.17 -14.40 2.39
N GLN A 151 -4.22 -14.82 3.23
CA GLN A 151 -4.26 -14.53 4.68
C GLN A 151 -4.10 -13.04 5.00
N LEU A 152 -3.26 -12.33 4.25
CA LEU A 152 -3.05 -10.89 4.47
C LEU A 152 -4.24 -10.07 3.99
N GLU A 153 -4.86 -10.46 2.88
CA GLU A 153 -6.04 -9.81 2.33
C GLU A 153 -7.27 -10.01 3.22
N ALA A 154 -7.48 -11.22 3.75
CA ALA A 154 -8.54 -11.48 4.72
C ALA A 154 -8.39 -10.61 5.98
N LYS A 155 -7.18 -10.50 6.54
CA LYS A 155 -6.91 -9.61 7.68
C LYS A 155 -7.11 -8.13 7.37
N ALA A 156 -6.82 -7.70 6.14
CA ALA A 156 -7.04 -6.33 5.74
C ALA A 156 -8.54 -6.00 5.63
N GLN A 157 -9.36 -6.95 5.16
CA GLN A 157 -10.81 -6.80 5.09
C GLN A 157 -11.44 -6.73 6.48
N GLU A 158 -11.02 -7.58 7.43
CA GLU A 158 -11.48 -7.54 8.82
C GLU A 158 -11.21 -6.19 9.49
N SER A 159 -10.08 -5.56 9.19
CA SER A 159 -9.72 -4.26 9.76
C SER A 159 -10.50 -3.07 9.19
N CYS A 160 -11.19 -3.24 8.06
CA CYS A 160 -12.03 -2.20 7.47
C CYS A 160 -13.49 -2.24 7.91
N SER A 161 -13.92 -3.33 8.57
CA SER A 161 -15.29 -3.51 9.06
C SER A 161 -15.52 -2.95 10.47
N HIS A 162 -14.53 -2.36 11.07
CA HIS A 162 -14.55 -1.67 12.37
C HIS A 162 -14.09 -0.22 12.21
#